data_c037e0d93012952cc01d6bbe59b9431f
#
_entry.id   c037e0d93012952cc01d6bbe59b9431f
#
_cell.length_a   1.000
_cell.length_b   1.000
_cell.length_c   1.000
_cell.angle_alpha   90.00
_cell.angle_beta   90.00
_cell.angle_gamma   90.00
#
_symmetry.space_group_name_H-M   'P 1'
#
loop_
_entity.id
_entity.type
_entity.pdbx_description
1 polymer ?
#
loop_
_entity_poly.entity_id
_entity_poly.type
_entity_poly.pdbx_seq_one_letter_code
_entity_poly.pdbx_strand_id
1 'polypeptide(L)'
;MIKTSTWILLLFLALIVIAFFIVKNHSANFIEATPTFLGNNFLVTQADGTLQSLRIYDQQDHSVQMHRDTNGMWIVTQPTSGPADQSLAAAAETQVGSLRIVTTLDDQLPLVEAGLNSPAYAIELTFIGGGKHVIHVGMLTPTSSGYYVRYDG
;
A
#
# COMPACT_ATOMS: atom_id res chain seq x y z
N MET A 1 -34.91 53.37 -9.87
CA MET A 1 -34.29 53.47 -8.49
C MET A 1 -34.15 52.05 -7.94
N ILE A 2 -32.95 51.57 -7.84
CA ILE A 2 -32.67 50.24 -7.27
C ILE A 2 -32.82 50.34 -5.76
N LYS A 3 -33.68 49.50 -5.18
CA LYS A 3 -33.94 49.52 -3.74
C LYS A 3 -32.66 49.17 -2.97
N THR A 4 -32.43 49.85 -1.83
CA THR A 4 -31.25 49.57 -0.96
C THR A 4 -31.07 48.11 -0.59
N SER A 5 -32.17 47.35 -0.51
CA SER A 5 -32.14 45.89 -0.29
C SER A 5 -31.40 45.11 -1.38
N THR A 6 -31.47 45.57 -2.65
CA THR A 6 -30.78 44.91 -3.79
C THR A 6 -29.27 45.13 -3.73
N TRP A 7 -28.83 46.28 -3.22
CA TRP A 7 -27.41 46.59 -3.02
C TRP A 7 -26.78 45.73 -1.94
N ILE A 8 -27.50 45.45 -0.83
CA ILE A 8 -27.03 44.59 0.25
C ILE A 8 -26.88 43.16 -0.27
N LEU A 9 -27.81 42.68 -1.09
CA LEU A 9 -27.77 41.33 -1.65
C LEU A 9 -26.62 41.15 -2.65
N LEU A 10 -26.32 42.19 -3.46
CA LEU A 10 -25.17 42.20 -4.37
C LEU A 10 -23.84 42.21 -3.61
N LEU A 11 -23.75 42.92 -2.50
CA LEU A 11 -22.57 42.97 -1.66
C LEU A 11 -22.30 41.62 -0.98
N PHE A 12 -23.37 40.94 -0.54
CA PHE A 12 -23.28 39.61 0.04
C PHE A 12 -22.85 38.57 -1.01
N LEU A 13 -23.36 38.66 -2.23
CA LEU A 13 -22.94 37.79 -3.34
C LEU A 13 -21.46 38.01 -3.70
N ALA A 14 -21.00 39.26 -3.75
CA ALA A 14 -19.60 39.58 -4.00
C ALA A 14 -18.68 39.00 -2.92
N LEU A 15 -19.07 39.06 -1.64
CA LEU A 15 -18.31 38.47 -0.53
C LEU A 15 -18.21 36.94 -0.64
N ILE A 16 -19.29 36.25 -1.05
CA ILE A 16 -19.27 34.80 -1.25
C ILE A 16 -18.34 34.42 -2.41
N VAL A 17 -18.36 35.18 -3.51
CA VAL A 17 -17.47 34.95 -4.65
C VAL A 17 -16.01 35.16 -4.27
N ILE A 18 -15.70 36.22 -3.51
CA ILE A 18 -14.34 36.49 -3.00
C ILE A 18 -13.89 35.36 -2.06
N ALA A 19 -14.73 34.95 -1.12
CA ALA A 19 -14.44 33.83 -0.22
C ALA A 19 -14.18 32.53 -1.00
N PHE A 20 -14.97 32.25 -2.03
CA PHE A 20 -14.79 31.10 -2.89
C PHE A 20 -13.45 31.13 -3.65
N PHE A 21 -13.07 32.31 -4.16
CA PHE A 21 -11.77 32.49 -4.84
C PHE A 21 -10.59 32.36 -3.86
N ILE A 22 -10.72 32.87 -2.62
CA ILE A 22 -9.68 32.73 -1.60
C ILE A 22 -9.51 31.25 -1.22
N VAL A 23 -10.59 30.54 -0.98
CA VAL A 23 -10.55 29.10 -0.65
C VAL A 23 -9.97 28.30 -1.82
N LYS A 24 -10.41 28.57 -3.05
CA LYS A 24 -9.89 27.91 -4.24
C LYS A 24 -8.40 28.20 -4.49
N ASN A 25 -7.96 29.43 -4.24
CA ASN A 25 -6.57 29.81 -4.42
C ASN A 25 -5.66 29.36 -3.26
N HIS A 26 -6.21 29.18 -2.05
CA HIS A 26 -5.49 28.57 -0.92
C HIS A 26 -5.36 27.05 -1.03
N SER A 27 -6.30 26.40 -1.73
CA SER A 27 -6.21 24.97 -2.01
C SER A 27 -5.16 24.63 -3.09
N ALA A 28 -4.65 25.63 -3.82
CA ALA A 28 -3.64 25.44 -4.86
C ALA A 28 -2.20 25.34 -4.34
N ASN A 29 -1.97 25.49 -3.03
CA ASN A 29 -0.63 25.40 -2.43
C ASN A 29 -0.45 24.14 -1.53
N PHE A 30 -1.36 23.19 -1.55
CA PHE A 30 -0.93 21.84 -1.31
C PHE A 30 -0.13 21.43 -2.55
N ILE A 31 1.18 21.59 -2.48
CA ILE A 31 2.08 20.77 -3.25
C ILE A 31 1.73 19.35 -2.82
N GLU A 32 0.79 18.71 -3.53
CA GLU A 32 0.88 17.28 -3.70
C GLU A 32 2.28 17.10 -4.28
N ALA A 33 3.21 16.73 -3.41
CA ALA A 33 4.40 16.06 -3.86
C ALA A 33 3.86 14.82 -4.59
N THR A 34 3.56 14.99 -5.88
CA THR A 34 3.34 13.87 -6.77
C THR A 34 4.59 13.04 -6.57
N PRO A 35 4.49 11.83 -5.98
CA PRO A 35 5.67 11.01 -5.83
C PRO A 35 6.23 10.86 -7.23
N THR A 36 7.37 11.48 -7.48
CA THR A 36 8.10 11.29 -8.71
C THR A 36 8.54 9.83 -8.63
N PHE A 37 7.79 8.95 -9.27
CA PHE A 37 8.14 7.55 -9.41
C PHE A 37 9.41 7.46 -10.26
N LEU A 38 10.53 7.71 -9.61
CA LEU A 38 11.86 7.53 -10.18
C LEU A 38 12.14 6.02 -10.20
N GLY A 39 11.74 5.38 -11.28
CA GLY A 39 12.08 4.01 -11.57
C GLY A 39 11.00 2.99 -11.17
N ASN A 40 11.11 1.80 -11.73
CA ASN A 40 10.29 0.62 -11.42
C ASN A 40 10.74 0.01 -10.07
N ASN A 41 10.48 0.72 -8.98
CA ASN A 41 10.81 0.24 -7.64
C ASN A 41 9.72 -0.74 -7.18
N PHE A 42 9.79 -1.95 -7.66
CA PHE A 42 9.01 -3.05 -7.13
C PHE A 42 9.77 -3.69 -5.95
N LEU A 43 8.98 -4.13 -4.95
CA LEU A 43 9.54 -4.82 -3.79
C LEU A 43 10.09 -6.20 -4.18
N VAL A 44 9.41 -6.86 -5.11
CA VAL A 44 9.82 -8.13 -5.71
C VAL A 44 10.19 -7.86 -7.16
N THR A 45 11.34 -8.31 -7.59
CA THR A 45 11.90 -8.08 -8.93
C THR A 45 11.99 -9.37 -9.74
N GLN A 46 12.21 -9.27 -11.04
CA GLN A 46 12.47 -10.43 -11.87
C GLN A 46 13.74 -11.21 -11.44
N ALA A 47 14.68 -10.53 -10.76
CA ALA A 47 15.89 -11.18 -10.28
C ALA A 47 15.62 -12.19 -9.15
N ASP A 48 14.51 -12.04 -8.43
CA ASP A 48 14.10 -12.97 -7.36
C ASP A 48 13.59 -14.29 -7.93
N GLY A 49 13.20 -14.31 -9.20
CA GLY A 49 12.75 -15.52 -9.91
C GLY A 49 11.25 -15.79 -9.72
N THR A 50 10.88 -17.06 -9.90
CA THR A 50 9.48 -17.50 -9.80
C THR A 50 9.10 -17.79 -8.35
N LEU A 51 7.97 -17.26 -7.91
CA LEU A 51 7.45 -17.50 -6.57
C LEU A 51 7.08 -18.99 -6.39
N GLN A 52 7.65 -19.61 -5.38
CA GLN A 52 7.43 -21.01 -5.03
C GLN A 52 6.46 -21.17 -3.86
N SER A 53 6.55 -20.30 -2.85
CA SER A 53 5.70 -20.36 -1.66
C SER A 53 5.35 -18.95 -1.19
N LEU A 54 4.12 -18.79 -0.74
CA LEU A 54 3.59 -17.60 -0.09
C LEU A 54 2.96 -18.00 1.24
N ARG A 55 3.39 -17.35 2.32
CA ARG A 55 2.78 -17.48 3.65
C ARG A 55 2.46 -16.11 4.19
N ILE A 56 1.23 -15.94 4.69
CA ILE A 56 0.78 -14.74 5.39
C ILE A 56 0.37 -15.16 6.78
N TYR A 57 0.85 -14.46 7.80
CA TYR A 57 0.46 -14.72 9.18
C TYR A 57 0.27 -13.43 9.96
N ASP A 58 -0.60 -13.47 10.98
CA ASP A 58 -0.89 -12.35 11.88
C ASP A 58 -0.14 -12.52 13.22
N GLN A 59 -0.40 -11.58 14.15
CA GLN A 59 0.18 -11.59 15.50
C GLN A 59 -0.30 -12.76 16.37
N GLN A 60 -1.38 -13.41 16.01
CA GLN A 60 -1.99 -14.55 16.71
C GLN A 60 -1.59 -15.89 16.10
N ASP A 61 -0.61 -15.92 15.19
CA ASP A 61 -0.18 -17.10 14.44
C ASP A 61 -1.27 -17.73 13.53
N HIS A 62 -2.37 -17.02 13.28
CA HIS A 62 -3.26 -17.44 12.21
C HIS A 62 -2.51 -17.28 10.89
N SER A 63 -2.43 -18.35 10.13
CA SER A 63 -1.66 -18.32 8.90
C SER A 63 -2.38 -18.97 7.75
N VAL A 64 -2.15 -18.39 6.56
CA VAL A 64 -2.48 -19.00 5.28
C VAL A 64 -1.17 -19.24 4.54
N GLN A 65 -0.98 -20.47 4.11
CA GLN A 65 0.21 -20.83 3.34
C GLN A 65 -0.19 -21.61 2.10
N MET A 66 0.40 -21.24 0.99
CA MET A 66 0.32 -21.98 -0.26
C MET A 66 1.71 -22.16 -0.87
N HIS A 67 1.91 -23.24 -1.59
CA HIS A 67 3.13 -23.48 -2.35
C HIS A 67 2.82 -24.20 -3.67
N ARG A 68 3.79 -24.17 -4.58
CA ARG A 68 3.70 -24.94 -5.84
C ARG A 68 4.13 -26.37 -5.61
N ASP A 69 3.32 -27.30 -6.09
CA ASP A 69 3.68 -28.71 -6.14
C ASP A 69 4.72 -29.00 -7.23
N THR A 70 5.09 -30.27 -7.40
CA THR A 70 6.04 -30.73 -8.41
C THR A 70 5.58 -30.50 -9.85
N ASN A 71 4.28 -30.30 -10.08
CA ASN A 71 3.69 -29.99 -11.38
C ASN A 71 3.53 -28.47 -11.60
N GLY A 72 3.96 -27.64 -10.62
CA GLY A 72 3.83 -26.19 -10.66
C GLY A 72 2.43 -25.68 -10.27
N MET A 73 1.54 -26.54 -9.79
CA MET A 73 0.19 -26.17 -9.36
C MET A 73 0.22 -25.67 -7.91
N TRP A 74 -0.56 -24.65 -7.63
CA TRP A 74 -0.71 -24.14 -6.28
C TRP A 74 -1.54 -25.07 -5.39
N ILE A 75 -1.03 -25.39 -4.22
CA ILE A 75 -1.73 -26.10 -3.16
C ILE A 75 -1.69 -25.28 -1.87
N VAL A 76 -2.80 -25.27 -1.15
CA VAL A 76 -2.89 -24.69 0.19
C VAL A 76 -2.38 -25.72 1.19
N THR A 77 -1.57 -25.30 2.16
CA THR A 77 -1.06 -26.16 3.23
C THR A 77 -1.53 -25.73 4.61
N GLN A 78 -1.91 -24.46 4.75
CA GLN A 78 -2.46 -23.91 5.97
C GLN A 78 -3.64 -22.99 5.67
N PRO A 79 -4.69 -22.96 6.52
CA PRO A 79 -4.88 -23.73 7.75
C PRO A 79 -5.23 -25.21 7.51
N THR A 80 -5.70 -25.54 6.32
CA THR A 80 -6.09 -26.91 5.94
C THR A 80 -5.50 -27.23 4.57
N SER A 81 -4.87 -28.39 4.45
CA SER A 81 -4.26 -28.80 3.19
C SER A 81 -5.30 -29.18 2.15
N GLY A 82 -5.10 -28.71 0.92
CA GLY A 82 -5.99 -28.99 -0.21
C GLY A 82 -5.56 -28.28 -1.49
N PRO A 83 -6.23 -28.58 -2.61
CA PRO A 83 -5.97 -27.88 -3.86
C PRO A 83 -6.34 -26.39 -3.72
N ALA A 84 -5.48 -25.52 -4.20
CA ALA A 84 -5.79 -24.09 -4.29
C ALA A 84 -6.66 -23.80 -5.52
N ASP A 85 -7.48 -22.75 -5.44
CA ASP A 85 -8.02 -22.14 -6.65
C ASP A 85 -6.88 -21.48 -7.43
N GLN A 86 -6.56 -22.03 -8.60
CA GLN A 86 -5.41 -21.61 -9.40
C GLN A 86 -5.54 -20.17 -9.88
N SER A 87 -6.77 -19.69 -10.15
CA SER A 87 -7.02 -18.33 -10.60
C SER A 87 -6.76 -17.33 -9.49
N LEU A 88 -7.24 -17.63 -8.28
CA LEU A 88 -7.01 -16.78 -7.11
C LEU A 88 -5.53 -16.79 -6.68
N ALA A 89 -4.87 -17.95 -6.74
CA ALA A 89 -3.45 -18.07 -6.44
C ALA A 89 -2.58 -17.28 -7.45
N ALA A 90 -2.89 -17.35 -8.75
CA ALA A 90 -2.22 -16.55 -9.77
C ALA A 90 -2.47 -15.04 -9.58
N ALA A 91 -3.67 -14.65 -9.16
CA ALA A 91 -3.97 -13.26 -8.83
C ALA A 91 -3.14 -12.78 -7.63
N ALA A 92 -3.02 -13.59 -6.58
CA ALA A 92 -2.18 -13.27 -5.42
C ALA A 92 -0.69 -13.13 -5.80
N GLU A 93 -0.17 -14.03 -6.63
CA GLU A 93 1.19 -13.94 -7.18
C GLU A 93 1.40 -12.63 -7.95
N THR A 94 0.44 -12.26 -8.80
CA THR A 94 0.48 -11.01 -9.57
C THR A 94 0.48 -9.79 -8.64
N GLN A 95 -0.33 -9.81 -7.57
CA GLN A 95 -0.36 -8.73 -6.59
C GLN A 95 0.97 -8.59 -5.86
N VAL A 96 1.58 -9.69 -5.43
CA VAL A 96 2.91 -9.69 -4.81
C VAL A 96 3.95 -9.08 -5.76
N GLY A 97 3.95 -9.49 -7.04
CA GLY A 97 4.86 -8.95 -8.06
C GLY A 97 4.60 -7.49 -8.41
N SER A 98 3.43 -6.94 -8.05
CA SER A 98 3.06 -5.53 -8.31
C SER A 98 3.27 -4.60 -7.10
N LEU A 99 3.77 -5.12 -5.97
CA LEU A 99 4.05 -4.30 -4.79
C LEU A 99 5.11 -3.25 -5.10
N ARG A 100 4.74 -1.97 -4.93
CA ARG A 100 5.62 -0.85 -5.25
C ARG A 100 6.15 -0.18 -3.99
N ILE A 101 7.43 0.16 -4.02
CA ILE A 101 8.05 1.05 -3.05
C ILE A 101 7.73 2.48 -3.46
N VAL A 102 6.93 3.19 -2.66
CA VAL A 102 6.60 4.60 -2.89
C VAL A 102 7.79 5.48 -2.50
N THR A 103 8.35 5.22 -1.33
CA THR A 103 9.55 5.90 -0.83
C THR A 103 10.26 5.00 0.18
N THR A 104 11.56 5.16 0.28
CA THR A 104 12.35 4.56 1.35
C THR A 104 12.51 5.58 2.45
N LEU A 105 12.25 5.19 3.69
CA LEU A 105 12.44 6.03 4.87
C LEU A 105 13.79 5.72 5.48
N ASP A 106 14.41 6.77 6.01
CA ASP A 106 15.65 6.62 6.78
C ASP A 106 15.38 5.88 8.11
N ASP A 107 16.40 5.26 8.66
CA ASP A 107 16.35 4.50 9.92
C ASP A 107 15.95 5.35 11.16
N GLN A 108 15.65 6.63 10.95
CA GLN A 108 15.27 7.56 12.03
C GLN A 108 13.79 7.48 12.41
N LEU A 109 12.94 6.82 11.60
CA LEU A 109 11.54 6.64 11.98
C LEU A 109 11.45 5.53 13.04
N PRO A 110 10.95 5.83 14.26
CA PRO A 110 10.77 4.81 15.28
C PRO A 110 9.84 3.70 14.81
N LEU A 111 10.25 2.45 14.95
CA LEU A 111 9.46 1.28 14.55
C LEU A 111 8.06 1.25 15.20
N VAL A 112 7.95 1.82 16.40
CA VAL A 112 6.66 1.95 17.12
C VAL A 112 5.70 2.87 16.36
N GLU A 113 6.18 4.00 15.84
CA GLU A 113 5.35 4.96 15.11
C GLU A 113 4.91 4.43 13.75
N ALA A 114 5.70 3.57 13.14
CA ALA A 114 5.36 2.86 11.92
C ALA A 114 4.49 1.61 12.17
N GLY A 115 4.26 1.22 13.43
CA GLY A 115 3.58 -0.04 13.76
C GLY A 115 4.40 -1.29 13.41
N LEU A 116 5.70 -1.15 13.24
CA LEU A 116 6.62 -2.23 12.86
C LEU A 116 7.28 -2.93 14.06
N ASN A 117 7.08 -2.41 15.27
CA ASN A 117 7.48 -3.10 16.50
C ASN A 117 6.61 -4.34 16.78
N SER A 118 5.36 -4.28 16.36
CA SER A 118 4.41 -5.40 16.35
C SER A 118 3.61 -5.32 15.05
N PRO A 119 4.13 -5.83 13.94
CA PRO A 119 3.50 -5.71 12.64
C PRO A 119 2.17 -6.45 12.63
N ALA A 120 1.15 -5.86 12.00
CA ALA A 120 -0.18 -6.45 11.92
C ALA A 120 -0.16 -7.78 11.17
N TYR A 121 0.66 -7.85 10.13
CA TYR A 121 0.87 -9.04 9.30
C TYR A 121 2.33 -9.16 8.91
N ALA A 122 2.75 -10.39 8.63
CA ALA A 122 3.98 -10.68 7.93
C ALA A 122 3.70 -11.58 6.72
N ILE A 123 4.41 -11.31 5.63
CA ILE A 123 4.30 -12.02 4.36
C ILE A 123 5.66 -12.63 4.07
N GLU A 124 5.74 -13.94 4.05
CA GLU A 124 6.94 -14.67 3.67
C GLU A 124 6.82 -15.15 2.23
N LEU A 125 7.81 -14.83 1.43
CA LEU A 125 7.95 -15.21 0.04
C LEU A 125 9.16 -16.13 -0.11
N THR A 126 8.98 -17.25 -0.77
CA THR A 126 10.09 -18.12 -1.14
C THR A 126 10.08 -18.32 -2.66
N PHE A 127 11.23 -18.19 -3.27
CA PHE A 127 11.40 -18.28 -4.72
C PHE A 127 12.12 -19.57 -5.12
N ILE A 128 11.90 -20.00 -6.35
CA ILE A 128 12.65 -21.13 -6.94
C ILE A 128 14.11 -20.70 -7.03
N GLY A 129 15.01 -21.48 -6.43
CA GLY A 129 16.42 -21.14 -6.31
C GLY A 129 16.84 -20.75 -4.89
N GLY A 130 15.87 -20.67 -3.94
CA GLY A 130 16.12 -20.53 -2.51
C GLY A 130 16.13 -19.09 -1.99
N GLY A 131 15.83 -18.11 -2.84
CA GLY A 131 15.61 -16.73 -2.39
C GLY A 131 14.44 -16.67 -1.42
N LYS A 132 14.58 -15.92 -0.31
CA LYS A 132 13.55 -15.77 0.71
C LYS A 132 13.45 -14.30 1.10
N HIS A 133 12.22 -13.77 1.10
CA HIS A 133 11.94 -12.41 1.54
C HIS A 133 10.84 -12.40 2.59
N VAL A 134 10.96 -11.48 3.54
CA VAL A 134 9.95 -11.26 4.58
C VAL A 134 9.53 -9.81 4.56
N ILE A 135 8.23 -9.57 4.45
CA ILE A 135 7.61 -8.26 4.44
C ILE A 135 6.79 -8.11 5.72
N HIS A 136 7.25 -7.29 6.64
CA HIS A 136 6.49 -6.93 7.84
C HIS A 136 5.60 -5.73 7.52
N VAL A 137 4.29 -5.86 7.70
CA VAL A 137 3.30 -4.81 7.40
C VAL A 137 2.88 -4.12 8.68
N GLY A 138 3.21 -2.85 8.79
CA GLY A 138 2.86 -1.97 9.91
C GLY A 138 1.57 -1.20 9.69
N MET A 139 1.55 0.05 10.15
CA MET A 139 0.39 0.92 10.08
C MET A 139 0.21 1.56 8.71
N LEU A 140 -1.03 2.02 8.43
CA LEU A 140 -1.34 2.87 7.29
C LEU A 140 -0.62 4.22 7.46
N THR A 141 -0.09 4.76 6.36
CA THR A 141 0.52 6.09 6.38
C THR A 141 -0.52 7.19 6.69
N PRO A 142 -0.13 8.33 7.29
CA PRO A 142 -1.05 9.43 7.60
C PRO A 142 -1.82 9.96 6.39
N THR A 143 -1.24 9.87 5.21
CA THR A 143 -1.86 10.26 3.93
C THR A 143 -2.77 9.18 3.34
N SER A 144 -2.86 8.02 3.98
CA SER A 144 -3.59 6.84 3.49
C SER A 144 -3.14 6.37 2.09
N SER A 145 -1.92 6.71 1.68
CA SER A 145 -1.35 6.37 0.37
C SER A 145 -0.67 4.99 0.34
N GLY A 146 -0.43 4.37 1.50
CA GLY A 146 0.21 3.08 1.61
C GLY A 146 0.42 2.66 3.06
N TYR A 147 1.14 1.58 3.26
CA TYR A 147 1.51 1.05 4.57
C TYR A 147 3.01 1.22 4.81
N TYR A 148 3.37 1.42 6.07
CA TYR A 148 4.76 1.24 6.47
C TYR A 148 5.10 -0.24 6.39
N VAL A 149 6.22 -0.54 5.76
CA VAL A 149 6.71 -1.93 5.65
C VAL A 149 8.18 -1.99 6.03
N ARG A 150 8.58 -3.08 6.66
CA ARG A 150 9.98 -3.47 6.76
C ARG A 150 10.19 -4.69 5.88
N TYR A 151 11.14 -4.57 4.99
CA TYR A 151 11.50 -5.61 4.05
C TYR A 151 12.86 -6.18 4.42
N ASP A 152 12.87 -7.49 4.64
CA ASP A 152 14.07 -8.26 4.93
C ASP A 152 14.25 -9.24 3.77
N GLY A 153 15.22 -9.00 2.91
CA GLY A 153 15.49 -9.80 1.71
C GLY A 153 16.97 -9.93 1.42
#